data_27efcd57441779d5674f0e53b8e1325a
#
_entry.id   27efcd57441779d5674f0e53b8e1325a
#
_cell.length_a   1.000
_cell.length_b   1.000
_cell.length_c   1.000
_cell.angle_alpha   90.00
_cell.angle_beta   90.00
_cell.angle_gamma   90.00
#
_symmetry.space_group_name_H-M   'P 1'
#
loop_
_entity.id
_entity.type
_entity.pdbx_description
1 polymer ?
#
loop_
_entity_poly.entity_id
_entity_poly.type
_entity_poly.pdbx_seq_one_letter_code
_entity_poly.pdbx_strand_id
1 'polypeptide(L)'
;VNAQPKPPASVQALIVIDMQSAFVSGRGAVPDADRLLDTVGDLMARARESGALLVQLQNDGEPGAPDEPDTPGWRLHLPVDAGRGEVVLRKSADDGFEETRLEKVLREAGVTALALCGVMSEMCVSATARTALDLDFRVVLPHDAHATYDIPAAEGISDAVPAAVVSRVAEWALGDEIEVAARACDVGFTKP
;
A
#
# COMPACT_ATOMS: atom_id res chain seq x y z
N VAL A 1 30.28 -0.04 -16.85
CA VAL A 1 29.07 0.00 -17.69
C VAL A 1 28.13 0.96 -16.99
N ASN A 2 27.97 2.20 -17.51
CA ASN A 2 27.00 3.17 -17.02
C ASN A 2 25.60 2.68 -17.43
N ALA A 3 24.91 2.00 -16.54
CA ALA A 3 23.48 1.80 -16.68
C ALA A 3 22.82 3.19 -16.59
N GLN A 4 22.22 3.64 -17.68
CA GLN A 4 21.37 4.83 -17.63
C GLN A 4 20.24 4.57 -16.62
N PRO A 5 19.85 5.56 -15.80
CA PRO A 5 18.74 5.40 -14.90
C PRO A 5 17.52 4.96 -15.71
N LYS A 6 16.94 3.83 -15.34
CA LYS A 6 15.68 3.35 -15.93
C LYS A 6 14.65 4.49 -15.76
N PRO A 7 13.91 4.86 -16.82
CA PRO A 7 12.88 5.89 -16.67
C PRO A 7 11.92 5.49 -15.55
N PRO A 8 11.37 6.45 -14.81
CA PRO A 8 10.47 6.15 -13.70
C PRO A 8 9.34 5.25 -14.17
N ALA A 9 9.02 4.25 -13.38
CA ALA A 9 7.95 3.32 -13.66
C ALA A 9 6.62 4.09 -13.71
N SER A 10 6.04 4.22 -14.89
CA SER A 10 4.74 4.90 -15.06
C SER A 10 3.62 3.92 -14.81
N VAL A 11 2.69 4.27 -13.92
CA VAL A 11 1.52 3.48 -13.53
C VAL A 11 0.22 4.25 -13.71
N GLN A 12 -0.90 3.55 -13.88
CA GLN A 12 -2.21 4.13 -14.15
C GLN A 12 -3.10 4.17 -12.90
N ALA A 13 -2.70 3.46 -11.84
CA ALA A 13 -3.41 3.47 -10.57
C ALA A 13 -2.47 3.51 -9.39
N LEU A 14 -2.94 4.10 -8.30
CA LEU A 14 -2.36 4.02 -6.96
C LEU A 14 -3.36 3.34 -6.03
N ILE A 15 -2.93 2.26 -5.40
CA ILE A 15 -3.71 1.56 -4.38
C ILE A 15 -3.09 1.87 -3.02
N VAL A 16 -3.83 2.55 -2.18
CA VAL A 16 -3.43 2.95 -0.81
C VAL A 16 -4.08 1.97 0.16
N ILE A 17 -3.27 1.21 0.88
CA ILE A 17 -3.71 0.07 1.68
C ILE A 17 -3.71 0.44 3.15
N ASP A 18 -4.88 0.39 3.78
CA ASP A 18 -5.13 0.44 5.22
C ASP A 18 -4.43 1.62 5.96
N MET A 19 -4.34 2.78 5.29
CA MET A 19 -3.83 4.01 5.92
C MET A 19 -4.86 4.59 6.90
N GLN A 20 -5.24 3.75 7.89
CA GLN A 20 -6.23 4.04 8.91
C GLN A 20 -5.58 4.57 10.19
N SER A 21 -6.31 5.40 10.93
CA SER A 21 -5.77 6.06 12.14
C SER A 21 -5.25 5.08 13.20
N ALA A 22 -5.80 3.87 13.25
CA ALA A 22 -5.32 2.81 14.15
C ALA A 22 -3.86 2.43 13.91
N PHE A 23 -3.40 2.51 12.66
CA PHE A 23 -2.09 2.00 12.23
C PHE A 23 -1.06 3.10 11.97
N VAL A 24 -1.51 4.35 11.75
CA VAL A 24 -0.61 5.44 11.37
C VAL A 24 -0.67 6.64 12.33
N SER A 25 -1.38 6.51 13.45
CA SER A 25 -1.44 7.59 14.44
C SER A 25 -1.49 7.06 15.88
N GLY A 26 -1.06 7.90 16.82
CA GLY A 26 -1.11 7.58 18.25
C GLY A 26 -0.17 6.44 18.65
N ARG A 27 -0.54 5.71 19.72
CA ARG A 27 0.31 4.66 20.30
C ARG A 27 0.39 3.38 19.48
N GLY A 28 -0.58 3.15 18.60
CA GLY A 28 -0.66 2.00 17.72
C GLY A 28 0.01 2.21 16.37
N ALA A 29 0.63 3.37 16.14
CA ALA A 29 1.24 3.67 14.86
C ALA A 29 2.46 2.78 14.57
N VAL A 30 2.64 2.44 13.30
CA VAL A 30 3.89 1.83 12.81
C VAL A 30 5.08 2.76 13.08
N PRO A 31 6.31 2.25 13.21
CA PRO A 31 7.51 3.09 13.28
C PRO A 31 7.57 4.07 12.12
N ASP A 32 8.02 5.31 12.39
CA ASP A 32 8.15 6.39 11.39
C ASP A 32 6.84 6.73 10.63
N ALA A 33 5.68 6.58 11.28
CA ALA A 33 4.37 6.81 10.65
C ALA A 33 4.24 8.20 10.02
N ASP A 34 4.81 9.24 10.64
CA ASP A 34 4.76 10.61 10.08
C ASP A 34 5.45 10.68 8.71
N ARG A 35 6.63 10.05 8.57
CA ARG A 35 7.33 9.97 7.28
C ARG A 35 6.54 9.16 6.25
N LEU A 36 5.92 8.06 6.67
CA LEU A 36 5.06 7.28 5.79
C LEU A 36 3.86 8.09 5.31
N LEU A 37 3.20 8.82 6.21
CA LEU A 37 2.06 9.68 5.89
C LEU A 37 2.43 10.77 4.88
N ASP A 38 3.58 11.44 5.07
CA ASP A 38 4.10 12.44 4.12
C ASP A 38 4.35 11.80 2.75
N THR A 39 5.04 10.65 2.71
CA THR A 39 5.38 9.96 1.46
C THR A 39 4.13 9.48 0.70
N VAL A 40 3.18 8.87 1.40
CA VAL A 40 1.91 8.40 0.78
C VAL A 40 1.04 9.58 0.36
N GLY A 41 1.00 10.65 1.17
CA GLY A 41 0.31 11.89 0.83
C GLY A 41 0.82 12.51 -0.48
N ASP A 42 2.14 12.56 -0.66
CA ASP A 42 2.78 13.03 -1.89
C ASP A 42 2.47 12.13 -3.10
N LEU A 43 2.48 10.80 -2.92
CA LEU A 43 2.05 9.88 -3.98
C LEU A 43 0.60 10.12 -4.39
N MET A 44 -0.31 10.27 -3.41
CA MET A 44 -1.72 10.55 -3.68
C MET A 44 -1.90 11.89 -4.42
N ALA A 45 -1.18 12.93 -4.03
CA ALA A 45 -1.23 14.23 -4.69
C ALA A 45 -0.81 14.11 -6.17
N ARG A 46 0.29 13.42 -6.45
CA ARG A 46 0.82 13.20 -7.80
C ARG A 46 -0.10 12.31 -8.64
N ALA A 47 -0.70 11.28 -8.07
CA ALA A 47 -1.71 10.46 -8.74
C ALA A 47 -2.93 11.30 -9.13
N ARG A 48 -3.42 12.16 -8.23
CA ARG A 48 -4.52 13.10 -8.48
C ARG A 48 -4.20 14.08 -9.62
N GLU A 49 -3.02 14.66 -9.60
CA GLU A 49 -2.58 15.64 -10.60
C GLU A 49 -2.48 15.04 -12.01
N SER A 50 -2.03 13.78 -12.09
CA SER A 50 -1.89 13.07 -13.36
C SER A 50 -3.20 12.51 -13.90
N GLY A 51 -4.25 12.45 -13.07
CA GLY A 51 -5.52 11.79 -13.38
C GLY A 51 -5.46 10.27 -13.34
N ALA A 52 -4.45 9.69 -12.65
CA ALA A 52 -4.41 8.26 -12.37
C ALA A 52 -5.57 7.85 -11.46
N LEU A 53 -6.00 6.60 -11.57
CA LEU A 53 -7.01 6.06 -10.67
C LEU A 53 -6.43 5.93 -9.26
N LEU A 54 -7.13 6.47 -8.26
CA LEU A 54 -6.76 6.34 -6.87
C LEU A 54 -7.80 5.50 -6.13
N VAL A 55 -7.34 4.41 -5.51
CA VAL A 55 -8.17 3.52 -4.70
C VAL A 55 -7.59 3.49 -3.29
N GLN A 56 -8.43 3.74 -2.29
CA GLN A 56 -8.08 3.52 -0.89
C GLN A 56 -8.78 2.24 -0.40
N LEU A 57 -8.00 1.28 0.08
CA LEU A 57 -8.51 0.11 0.79
C LEU A 57 -8.64 0.45 2.26
N GLN A 58 -9.76 0.04 2.85
CA GLN A 58 -10.07 0.27 4.26
C GLN A 58 -10.46 -1.06 4.90
N ASN A 59 -9.65 -1.51 5.84
CA ASN A 59 -9.89 -2.76 6.55
C ASN A 59 -11.02 -2.61 7.57
N ASP A 60 -11.90 -3.59 7.60
CA ASP A 60 -12.92 -3.73 8.62
C ASP A 60 -12.44 -4.77 9.64
N GLY A 61 -11.82 -4.28 10.72
CA GLY A 61 -11.33 -5.15 11.79
C GLY A 61 -12.46 -5.86 12.53
N GLU A 62 -12.11 -6.96 13.16
CA GLU A 62 -13.01 -7.73 14.02
C GLU A 62 -13.52 -6.91 15.22
N PRO A 63 -14.64 -7.27 15.83
CA PRO A 63 -15.13 -6.63 17.05
C PRO A 63 -14.04 -6.57 18.14
N GLY A 64 -13.76 -5.37 18.65
CA GLY A 64 -12.71 -5.09 19.63
C GLY A 64 -11.34 -4.81 19.04
N ALA A 65 -11.16 -4.92 17.72
CA ALA A 65 -9.92 -4.55 17.05
C ALA A 65 -9.74 -3.02 17.02
N PRO A 66 -8.50 -2.52 16.93
CA PRO A 66 -8.24 -1.08 16.84
C PRO A 66 -8.90 -0.39 15.64
N ASP A 67 -9.11 -1.16 14.56
CA ASP A 67 -9.74 -0.76 13.30
C ASP A 67 -11.15 -1.36 13.13
N GLU A 68 -11.84 -1.67 14.25
CA GLU A 68 -13.26 -2.03 14.22
C GLU A 68 -14.08 -0.92 13.54
N PRO A 69 -15.00 -1.25 12.61
CA PRO A 69 -15.84 -0.29 11.91
C PRO A 69 -16.52 0.72 12.83
N ASP A 70 -16.66 1.95 12.36
CA ASP A 70 -17.27 3.09 13.04
C ASP A 70 -16.49 3.63 14.25
N THR A 71 -15.30 3.07 14.57
CA THR A 71 -14.41 3.62 15.60
C THR A 71 -13.51 4.74 15.05
N PRO A 72 -12.92 5.57 15.91
CA PRO A 72 -11.93 6.55 15.46
C PRO A 72 -10.72 5.92 14.74
N GLY A 73 -10.29 4.73 15.19
CA GLY A 73 -9.15 4.01 14.59
C GLY A 73 -9.42 3.49 13.20
N TRP A 74 -10.66 3.11 12.90
CA TRP A 74 -11.08 2.64 11.58
C TRP A 74 -10.99 3.70 10.48
N ARG A 75 -11.11 4.97 10.82
CA ARG A 75 -11.17 6.04 9.83
C ARG A 75 -9.87 6.11 9.01
N LEU A 76 -10.01 6.27 7.69
CA LEU A 76 -8.89 6.63 6.83
C LEU A 76 -8.24 7.92 7.35
N HIS A 77 -6.93 7.89 7.49
CA HIS A 77 -6.18 9.03 8.03
C HIS A 77 -5.90 10.09 6.97
N LEU A 78 -5.64 9.65 5.73
CA LEU A 78 -5.45 10.53 4.60
C LEU A 78 -6.78 10.90 3.94
N PRO A 79 -6.95 12.15 3.48
CA PRO A 79 -8.23 12.61 2.97
C PRO A 79 -8.61 11.94 1.65
N VAL A 80 -9.90 11.65 1.50
CA VAL A 80 -10.53 11.16 0.27
C VAL A 80 -11.08 12.35 -0.51
N ASP A 81 -10.73 12.46 -1.80
CA ASP A 81 -11.32 13.47 -2.70
C ASP A 81 -12.36 12.81 -3.63
N ALA A 82 -13.57 12.63 -3.13
CA ALA A 82 -14.66 12.04 -3.89
C ALA A 82 -15.01 12.85 -5.17
N GLY A 83 -14.71 14.15 -5.19
CA GLY A 83 -14.92 15.02 -6.37
C GLY A 83 -14.01 14.68 -7.55
N ARG A 84 -12.92 13.95 -7.32
CA ARG A 84 -11.97 13.48 -8.35
C ARG A 84 -12.18 12.01 -8.76
N GLY A 85 -13.25 11.38 -8.32
CA GLY A 85 -13.55 9.99 -8.67
C GLY A 85 -12.70 8.96 -7.92
N GLU A 86 -12.13 9.31 -6.77
CA GLU A 86 -11.44 8.36 -5.91
C GLU A 86 -12.40 7.29 -5.40
N VAL A 87 -11.90 6.08 -5.30
CA VAL A 87 -12.69 4.91 -4.87
C VAL A 87 -12.20 4.48 -3.50
N VAL A 88 -13.13 4.31 -2.57
CA VAL A 88 -12.88 3.64 -1.28
C VAL A 88 -13.52 2.27 -1.34
N LEU A 89 -12.74 1.23 -1.06
CA LEU A 89 -13.21 -0.15 -0.98
C LEU A 89 -12.95 -0.69 0.43
N ARG A 90 -13.98 -1.22 1.05
CA ARG A 90 -13.87 -1.92 2.33
C ARG A 90 -13.48 -3.38 2.08
N LYS A 91 -12.65 -3.92 2.94
CA LYS A 91 -12.20 -5.32 2.92
C LYS A 91 -12.16 -5.88 4.34
N SER A 92 -12.21 -7.18 4.50
CA SER A 92 -12.06 -7.89 5.77
C SER A 92 -10.98 -8.98 5.73
N ALA A 93 -10.32 -9.15 4.58
CA ALA A 93 -9.17 -10.03 4.40
C ALA A 93 -7.89 -9.22 4.18
N ASP A 94 -6.72 -9.84 4.32
CA ASP A 94 -5.44 -9.18 4.02
C ASP A 94 -5.36 -8.78 2.54
N ASP A 95 -5.83 -9.64 1.66
CA ASP A 95 -5.85 -9.38 0.22
C ASP A 95 -6.93 -8.35 -0.16
N GLY A 96 -6.51 -7.25 -0.76
CA GLY A 96 -7.41 -6.21 -1.25
C GLY A 96 -8.34 -6.65 -2.38
N PHE A 97 -8.07 -7.77 -3.03
CA PHE A 97 -8.93 -8.33 -4.08
C PHE A 97 -9.99 -9.30 -3.54
N GLU A 98 -9.73 -9.93 -2.38
CA GLU A 98 -10.62 -10.91 -1.79
C GLU A 98 -11.95 -10.29 -1.37
N GLU A 99 -13.05 -10.84 -1.86
CA GLU A 99 -14.43 -10.40 -1.61
C GLU A 99 -14.68 -8.90 -1.88
N THR A 100 -13.82 -8.25 -2.66
CA THR A 100 -13.98 -6.86 -3.07
C THR A 100 -14.24 -6.74 -4.57
N ARG A 101 -14.51 -5.53 -5.02
CA ARG A 101 -14.61 -5.23 -6.45
C ARG A 101 -13.35 -4.56 -7.02
N LEU A 102 -12.18 -4.71 -6.37
CA LEU A 102 -10.96 -4.03 -6.78
C LEU A 102 -10.56 -4.39 -8.21
N GLU A 103 -10.53 -5.69 -8.56
CA GLU A 103 -10.20 -6.11 -9.92
C GLU A 103 -11.15 -5.47 -10.95
N LYS A 104 -12.46 -5.51 -10.68
CA LYS A 104 -13.46 -4.91 -11.57
C LYS A 104 -13.19 -3.43 -11.77
N VAL A 105 -12.93 -2.68 -10.72
CA VAL A 105 -12.63 -1.23 -10.78
C VAL A 105 -11.40 -0.96 -11.64
N LEU A 106 -10.33 -1.74 -11.45
CA LEU A 106 -9.08 -1.61 -12.21
C LEU A 106 -9.29 -1.93 -13.70
N ARG A 107 -9.97 -3.06 -14.01
CA ARG A 107 -10.22 -3.49 -15.39
C ARG A 107 -11.14 -2.51 -16.14
N GLU A 108 -12.21 -2.05 -15.51
CA GLU A 108 -13.13 -1.07 -16.10
C GLU A 108 -12.47 0.27 -16.40
N ALA A 109 -11.46 0.66 -15.61
CA ALA A 109 -10.65 1.84 -15.87
C ALA A 109 -9.53 1.61 -16.90
N GLY A 110 -9.31 0.38 -17.38
CA GLY A 110 -8.25 0.07 -18.34
C GLY A 110 -6.85 0.02 -17.72
N VAL A 111 -6.74 -0.16 -16.40
CA VAL A 111 -5.46 -0.25 -15.70
C VAL A 111 -4.74 -1.54 -16.08
N THR A 112 -3.45 -1.45 -16.39
CA THR A 112 -2.54 -2.56 -16.63
C THR A 112 -1.30 -2.52 -15.73
N ALA A 113 -1.04 -1.34 -15.14
CA ALA A 113 0.08 -1.11 -14.23
C ALA A 113 -0.39 -0.28 -13.02
N LEU A 114 -0.01 -0.70 -11.83
CA LEU A 114 -0.40 -0.04 -10.59
C LEU A 114 0.77 0.08 -9.61
N ALA A 115 0.70 1.06 -8.72
CA ALA A 115 1.58 1.14 -7.56
C ALA A 115 0.79 0.79 -6.29
N LEU A 116 1.46 0.14 -5.34
CA LEU A 116 0.93 -0.16 -4.02
C LEU A 116 1.67 0.63 -2.95
N CYS A 117 0.98 1.08 -1.92
CA CYS A 117 1.58 1.68 -0.74
C CYS A 117 0.69 1.44 0.49
N GLY A 118 1.22 1.65 1.69
CA GLY A 118 0.45 1.54 2.94
C GLY A 118 0.99 0.49 3.91
N VAL A 119 0.11 -0.20 4.63
CA VAL A 119 0.44 -1.11 5.75
C VAL A 119 -0.43 -2.37 5.73
N MET A 120 0.01 -3.52 6.32
CA MET A 120 1.41 -3.81 6.74
C MET A 120 2.14 -4.49 5.59
N SER A 121 3.45 -4.25 5.50
CA SER A 121 4.30 -4.72 4.41
C SER A 121 4.17 -6.21 4.11
N GLU A 122 4.27 -7.06 5.13
CA GLU A 122 4.24 -8.52 5.03
C GLU A 122 2.82 -9.12 5.01
N MET A 123 1.80 -8.31 5.31
CA MET A 123 0.39 -8.73 5.37
C MET A 123 -0.39 -8.17 4.17
N CYS A 124 -1.22 -7.16 4.38
CA CYS A 124 -2.15 -6.62 3.37
C CYS A 124 -1.43 -6.13 2.10
N VAL A 125 -0.26 -5.48 2.23
CA VAL A 125 0.52 -5.03 1.07
C VAL A 125 1.02 -6.23 0.27
N SER A 126 1.62 -7.22 0.93
CA SER A 126 2.16 -8.42 0.29
C SER A 126 1.06 -9.29 -0.34
N ALA A 127 -0.07 -9.51 0.38
CA ALA A 127 -1.19 -10.28 -0.12
C ALA A 127 -1.79 -9.64 -1.39
N THR A 128 -2.09 -8.35 -1.32
CA THR A 128 -2.63 -7.59 -2.46
C THR A 128 -1.65 -7.56 -3.65
N ALA A 129 -0.34 -7.45 -3.38
CA ALA A 129 0.67 -7.47 -4.44
C ALA A 129 0.70 -8.81 -5.18
N ARG A 130 0.65 -9.94 -4.46
CA ARG A 130 0.64 -11.29 -5.06
C ARG A 130 -0.55 -11.47 -5.99
N THR A 131 -1.75 -11.17 -5.51
CA THR A 131 -2.96 -11.29 -6.33
C THR A 131 -2.93 -10.35 -7.53
N ALA A 132 -2.40 -9.12 -7.37
CA ALA A 132 -2.23 -8.22 -8.51
C ALA A 132 -1.29 -8.81 -9.58
N LEU A 133 -0.16 -9.43 -9.18
CA LEU A 133 0.76 -10.12 -10.10
C LEU A 133 0.09 -11.34 -10.75
N ASP A 134 -0.63 -12.17 -9.98
CA ASP A 134 -1.36 -13.34 -10.48
C ASP A 134 -2.47 -12.96 -11.47
N LEU A 135 -2.98 -11.74 -11.38
CA LEU A 135 -3.95 -11.14 -12.31
C LEU A 135 -3.29 -10.41 -13.50
N ASP A 136 -1.99 -10.59 -13.74
CA ASP A 136 -1.22 -10.00 -14.82
C ASP A 136 -1.13 -8.45 -14.77
N PHE A 137 -1.30 -7.82 -13.61
CA PHE A 137 -0.95 -6.41 -13.46
C PHE A 137 0.56 -6.24 -13.29
N ARG A 138 1.14 -5.23 -13.94
CA ARG A 138 2.48 -4.77 -13.57
C ARG A 138 2.39 -4.01 -12.25
N VAL A 139 3.15 -4.45 -11.25
CA VAL A 139 3.08 -3.92 -9.88
C VAL A 139 4.38 -3.21 -9.52
N VAL A 140 4.27 -1.97 -9.09
CA VAL A 140 5.37 -1.17 -8.55
C VAL A 140 5.16 -0.98 -7.04
N LEU A 141 6.18 -1.31 -6.25
CA LEU A 141 6.17 -1.15 -4.79
C LEU A 141 7.31 -0.20 -4.38
N PRO A 142 7.02 1.06 -4.04
CA PRO A 142 8.04 1.98 -3.54
C PRO A 142 8.46 1.59 -2.12
N HIS A 143 9.76 1.33 -1.91
CA HIS A 143 10.34 0.90 -0.64
C HIS A 143 10.02 1.82 0.55
N ASP A 144 9.95 3.11 0.32
CA ASP A 144 9.71 4.13 1.35
C ASP A 144 8.23 4.48 1.55
N ALA A 145 7.31 3.81 0.83
CA ALA A 145 5.87 4.06 0.87
C ALA A 145 5.06 2.92 1.50
N HIS A 146 5.69 1.95 2.13
CA HIS A 146 5.01 0.94 2.94
C HIS A 146 5.77 0.69 4.25
N ALA A 147 5.07 0.24 5.26
CA ALA A 147 5.64 0.01 6.59
C ALA A 147 4.96 -1.14 7.33
N THR A 148 5.58 -1.53 8.43
CA THR A 148 5.06 -2.53 9.35
C THR A 148 5.63 -2.31 10.75
N TYR A 149 5.38 -3.22 11.68
CA TYR A 149 5.88 -3.21 13.05
C TYR A 149 7.17 -4.00 13.22
N ASP A 150 7.89 -3.72 14.31
CA ASP A 150 8.93 -4.62 14.77
C ASP A 150 8.30 -5.96 15.18
N ILE A 151 8.95 -7.07 14.82
CA ILE A 151 8.59 -8.37 15.39
C ILE A 151 9.26 -8.49 16.75
N PRO A 152 8.50 -8.66 17.84
CA PRO A 152 9.08 -8.80 19.17
C PRO A 152 9.94 -10.06 19.27
N ALA A 153 10.96 -10.02 20.14
CA ALA A 153 11.74 -11.21 20.44
C ALA A 153 10.87 -12.35 20.97
N ALA A 154 11.16 -13.56 20.54
CA ALA A 154 10.48 -14.77 20.96
C ALA A 154 11.51 -15.79 21.48
N GLU A 155 11.35 -16.23 22.73
CA GLU A 155 12.29 -17.14 23.41
C GLU A 155 12.44 -18.45 22.61
N GLY A 156 13.68 -18.83 22.35
CA GLY A 156 14.01 -20.04 21.58
C GLY A 156 13.75 -19.94 20.07
N ILE A 157 13.31 -18.79 19.56
CA ILE A 157 13.04 -18.58 18.13
C ILE A 157 13.97 -17.50 17.56
N SER A 158 13.85 -16.25 18.02
CA SER A 158 14.68 -15.16 17.52
C SER A 158 14.75 -13.98 18.48
N ASP A 159 15.78 -13.13 18.29
CA ASP A 159 15.78 -11.76 18.79
C ASP A 159 14.68 -10.93 18.10
N ALA A 160 14.43 -9.70 18.59
CA ALA A 160 13.52 -8.78 17.93
C ALA A 160 13.99 -8.48 16.51
N VAL A 161 13.06 -8.45 15.55
CA VAL A 161 13.35 -8.12 14.14
C VAL A 161 12.83 -6.71 13.85
N PRO A 162 13.69 -5.76 13.48
CA PRO A 162 13.27 -4.39 13.16
C PRO A 162 12.29 -4.34 11.99
N ALA A 163 11.30 -3.45 12.07
CA ALA A 163 10.28 -3.21 11.02
C ALA A 163 10.88 -3.02 9.61
N ALA A 164 11.99 -2.27 9.51
CA ALA A 164 12.68 -2.08 8.24
C ALA A 164 13.22 -3.38 7.63
N VAL A 165 13.62 -4.35 8.47
CA VAL A 165 14.05 -5.68 8.00
C VAL A 165 12.83 -6.48 7.55
N VAL A 166 11.74 -6.42 8.29
CA VAL A 166 10.47 -7.10 7.93
C VAL A 166 9.96 -6.59 6.58
N SER A 167 9.89 -5.26 6.40
CA SER A 167 9.49 -4.64 5.12
C SER A 167 10.38 -5.10 3.97
N ARG A 168 11.71 -5.13 4.16
CA ARG A 168 12.63 -5.57 3.12
C ARG A 168 12.49 -7.06 2.78
N VAL A 169 12.22 -7.90 3.77
CA VAL A 169 11.93 -9.34 3.54
C VAL A 169 10.61 -9.52 2.80
N ALA A 170 9.58 -8.74 3.14
CA ALA A 170 8.30 -8.76 2.43
C ALA A 170 8.47 -8.45 0.93
N GLU A 171 9.24 -7.41 0.59
CA GLU A 171 9.58 -7.10 -0.81
C GLU A 171 10.31 -8.26 -1.50
N TRP A 172 11.33 -8.82 -0.84
CA TRP A 172 12.10 -9.94 -1.38
C TRP A 172 11.26 -11.18 -1.62
N ALA A 173 10.30 -11.44 -0.74
CA ALA A 173 9.41 -12.59 -0.81
C ALA A 173 8.38 -12.51 -1.96
N LEU A 174 8.19 -11.34 -2.56
CA LEU A 174 7.34 -11.17 -3.75
C LEU A 174 7.99 -11.65 -5.05
N GLY A 175 9.31 -11.95 -5.02
CA GLY A 175 10.02 -12.50 -6.16
C GLY A 175 10.47 -11.46 -7.18
N ASP A 176 10.79 -11.94 -8.40
CA ASP A 176 11.40 -11.11 -9.45
C ASP A 176 10.37 -10.36 -10.31
N GLU A 177 9.08 -10.67 -10.15
CA GLU A 177 8.01 -10.05 -10.95
C GLU A 177 7.58 -8.69 -10.41
N ILE A 178 7.82 -8.43 -9.12
CA ILE A 178 7.56 -7.13 -8.50
C ILE A 178 8.62 -6.11 -8.90
N GLU A 179 8.20 -4.90 -9.23
CA GLU A 179 9.12 -3.78 -9.45
C GLU A 179 9.27 -2.95 -8.18
N VAL A 180 10.34 -3.19 -7.41
CA VAL A 180 10.62 -2.38 -6.21
C VAL A 180 11.33 -1.10 -6.64
N ALA A 181 10.66 0.05 -6.45
CA ALA A 181 11.27 1.37 -6.62
C ALA A 181 11.95 1.81 -5.31
N ALA A 182 13.16 2.37 -5.39
CA ALA A 182 13.87 2.79 -4.19
C ALA A 182 13.13 3.89 -3.41
N ARG A 183 12.42 4.76 -4.13
CA ARG A 183 11.69 5.89 -3.54
C ARG A 183 10.37 6.12 -4.26
N ALA A 184 9.39 6.58 -3.52
CA ALA A 184 8.08 6.96 -4.03
C ALA A 184 8.16 8.03 -5.13
N CYS A 185 9.10 8.98 -5.02
CA CYS A 185 9.30 10.01 -6.04
C CYS A 185 9.79 9.46 -7.39
N ASP A 186 10.29 8.23 -7.44
CA ASP A 186 10.72 7.56 -8.67
C ASP A 186 9.54 6.89 -9.43
N VAL A 187 8.33 6.91 -8.87
CA VAL A 187 7.11 6.39 -9.52
C VAL A 187 6.43 7.50 -10.30
N GLY A 188 6.23 7.30 -11.59
CA GLY A 188 5.44 8.18 -12.46
C GLY A 188 3.97 7.76 -12.51
N PHE A 189 3.06 8.70 -12.72
CA PHE A 189 1.65 8.43 -12.89
C PHE A 189 1.15 8.90 -14.24
N THR A 190 0.22 8.15 -14.83
CA THR A 190 -0.50 8.53 -16.05
C THR A 190 -1.98 8.22 -15.90
N LYS A 191 -2.81 8.91 -16.64
CA LYS A 191 -4.22 8.54 -16.77
C LYS A 191 -4.34 7.13 -17.38
N PRO A 192 -5.29 6.31 -16.91
CA PRO A 192 -5.62 5.01 -17.52
C PRO A 192 -6.07 5.10 -18.97
#